data_51f73887eae6cfdc24a1cebba176c1f9
#
_entry.id   51f73887eae6cfdc24a1cebba176c1f9
#
_cell.length_a   1.000
_cell.length_b   1.000
_cell.length_c   1.000
_cell.angle_alpha   90.00
_cell.angle_beta   90.00
_cell.angle_gamma   90.00
#
_symmetry.space_group_name_H-M   'P 1'
#
loop_
_entity.id
_entity.type
_entity.pdbx_description
1 polymer ?
#
loop_
_entity_poly.entity_id
_entity_poly.type
_entity_poly.pdbx_seq_one_letter_code
_entity_poly.pdbx_strand_id
1 'polypeptide(L)'
;MKRFKRVSAVVLGFALLFSPLAPQTVAEAKVVWGNQELVKGQIGRVTVLKNTNLYNIKNNKLVAARKVTKGQVFRVYSESSKFGGLYGVSKGTYAQKSSSIKYEKAPRDKIQALGVTVTKKSLASNTSYPQVSGLINKPFEASYNRKFLNIAKEAQKEHNELKEQEKEDRKNGWAPGPYSRNMTYSVPYNQDNILSVAVTNDAYAGGVHGNAWIDTYNYDLLKARQISLKDIINNNTKLNKVNNYIRNEMIARNKKGAQFWVNEFKSVNVKDDQFYYTSSGIAIIFGEYEYGPYSNGIHTFKIPSSVYK
;
A
#
# COMPACT_ATOMS: atom_id res chain seq x y z
N MET A 1 -53.96 -36.55 -27.24
CA MET A 1 -53.66 -35.78 -26.03
C MET A 1 -52.51 -36.40 -25.30
N LYS A 2 -51.26 -35.90 -25.44
CA LYS A 2 -50.08 -36.36 -24.74
C LYS A 2 -49.76 -35.34 -23.66
N ARG A 3 -49.78 -35.79 -22.40
CA ARG A 3 -49.45 -34.98 -21.20
C ARG A 3 -47.93 -34.79 -21.09
N PHE A 4 -47.50 -33.53 -21.15
CA PHE A 4 -46.10 -33.17 -20.81
C PHE A 4 -45.95 -33.16 -19.28
N LYS A 5 -45.06 -34.00 -18.76
CA LYS A 5 -44.62 -33.93 -17.38
C LYS A 5 -43.61 -32.78 -17.21
N ARG A 6 -43.93 -31.84 -16.35
CA ARG A 6 -42.98 -30.82 -15.91
C ARG A 6 -41.92 -31.43 -15.00
N VAL A 7 -40.66 -31.34 -15.42
CA VAL A 7 -39.51 -31.66 -14.56
C VAL A 7 -39.12 -30.35 -13.89
N SER A 8 -39.32 -30.29 -12.56
CA SER A 8 -38.84 -29.17 -11.75
C SER A 8 -37.34 -29.37 -11.49
N ALA A 9 -36.51 -28.55 -12.07
CA ALA A 9 -35.08 -28.49 -11.72
C ALA A 9 -34.93 -27.76 -10.37
N VAL A 10 -34.52 -28.48 -9.35
CA VAL A 10 -34.09 -27.92 -8.07
C VAL A 10 -32.69 -27.37 -8.26
N VAL A 11 -32.59 -26.04 -8.29
CA VAL A 11 -31.29 -25.36 -8.24
C VAL A 11 -30.84 -25.37 -6.78
N LEU A 12 -29.91 -26.28 -6.44
CA LEU A 12 -29.20 -26.21 -5.17
C LEU A 12 -28.17 -25.05 -5.28
N GLY A 13 -28.49 -23.93 -4.66
CA GLY A 13 -27.55 -22.84 -4.45
C GLY A 13 -26.49 -23.25 -3.41
N PHE A 14 -25.27 -23.55 -3.86
CA PHE A 14 -24.12 -23.67 -2.98
C PHE A 14 -23.72 -22.26 -2.54
N ALA A 15 -24.16 -21.86 -1.35
CA ALA A 15 -23.61 -20.71 -0.65
C ALA A 15 -22.19 -21.09 -0.16
N LEU A 16 -21.17 -20.65 -0.90
CA LEU A 16 -19.79 -20.69 -0.44
C LEU A 16 -19.65 -19.74 0.75
N LEU A 17 -19.67 -20.27 1.95
CA LEU A 17 -19.26 -19.57 3.16
C LEU A 17 -17.77 -19.26 3.07
N PHE A 18 -17.43 -18.09 2.55
CA PHE A 18 -16.13 -17.48 2.75
C PHE A 18 -16.02 -17.12 4.23
N SER A 19 -15.43 -17.99 5.03
CA SER A 19 -14.91 -17.58 6.33
C SER A 19 -13.77 -16.61 6.07
N PRO A 20 -13.86 -15.33 6.46
CA PRO A 20 -12.70 -14.44 6.39
C PRO A 20 -11.66 -15.02 7.35
N LEU A 21 -10.51 -15.48 6.81
CA LEU A 21 -9.33 -15.66 7.65
C LEU A 21 -9.09 -14.31 8.31
N ALA A 22 -9.23 -14.28 9.64
CA ALA A 22 -8.89 -13.10 10.42
C ALA A 22 -7.46 -12.66 10.04
N PRO A 23 -7.24 -11.37 9.73
CA PRO A 23 -5.90 -10.92 9.41
C PRO A 23 -5.02 -11.21 10.63
N GLN A 24 -4.01 -12.07 10.44
CA GLN A 24 -2.96 -12.21 11.44
C GLN A 24 -2.29 -10.82 11.53
N THR A 25 -2.50 -10.14 12.63
CA THR A 25 -1.81 -8.89 12.95
C THR A 25 -0.34 -9.22 13.17
N VAL A 26 0.43 -9.15 12.10
CA VAL A 26 1.89 -9.14 12.22
C VAL A 26 2.23 -7.84 12.95
N ALA A 27 2.92 -7.95 14.08
CA ALA A 27 3.35 -6.79 14.85
C ALA A 27 4.18 -5.87 13.93
N GLU A 28 3.69 -4.66 13.69
CA GLU A 28 4.42 -3.65 12.94
C GLU A 28 5.78 -3.41 13.62
N ALA A 29 6.84 -3.34 12.82
CA ALA A 29 8.16 -3.05 13.35
C ALA A 29 8.16 -1.65 14.00
N LYS A 30 8.47 -1.61 15.31
CA LYS A 30 8.43 -0.37 16.07
C LYS A 30 9.62 0.52 15.72
N VAL A 31 9.36 1.74 15.29
CA VAL A 31 10.41 2.74 15.10
C VAL A 31 10.79 3.32 16.47
N VAL A 32 12.00 3.05 16.91
CA VAL A 32 12.47 3.48 18.24
C VAL A 32 13.42 4.68 18.14
N TRP A 33 13.22 5.66 19.02
CA TRP A 33 14.08 6.82 19.19
C TRP A 33 14.54 6.95 20.65
N GLY A 34 15.77 6.53 20.91
CA GLY A 34 16.23 6.30 22.27
C GLY A 34 15.42 5.17 22.92
N ASN A 35 14.89 5.42 24.10
CA ASN A 35 14.07 4.44 24.85
C ASN A 35 12.56 4.60 24.60
N GLN A 36 12.15 5.40 23.61
CA GLN A 36 10.76 5.68 23.31
C GLN A 36 10.40 5.23 21.89
N GLU A 37 9.28 4.53 21.75
CA GLU A 37 8.66 4.28 20.46
C GLU A 37 8.18 5.59 19.85
N LEU A 38 8.59 5.86 18.60
CA LEU A 38 8.13 6.98 17.80
C LEU A 38 6.79 6.59 17.17
N VAL A 39 5.83 7.50 17.18
CA VAL A 39 4.49 7.26 16.63
C VAL A 39 4.16 8.26 15.53
N LYS A 40 3.27 7.87 14.63
CA LYS A 40 2.84 8.70 13.51
C LYS A 40 2.27 10.03 14.00
N GLY A 41 2.69 11.15 13.37
CA GLY A 41 2.32 12.50 13.76
C GLY A 41 3.19 13.11 14.85
N GLN A 42 4.07 12.36 15.50
CA GLN A 42 5.02 12.91 16.48
C GLN A 42 6.13 13.68 15.74
N ILE A 43 6.40 14.93 16.19
CA ILE A 43 7.43 15.79 15.61
C ILE A 43 8.67 15.93 16.50
N GLY A 44 8.54 15.54 17.77
CA GLY A 44 9.62 15.64 18.75
C GLY A 44 9.24 15.04 20.10
N ARG A 45 10.07 15.32 21.09
CA ARG A 45 9.78 15.03 22.50
C ARG A 45 10.25 16.16 23.38
N VAL A 46 9.62 16.32 24.54
CA VAL A 46 10.07 17.19 25.62
C VAL A 46 10.46 16.34 26.84
N THR A 47 11.59 16.66 27.45
CA THR A 47 12.04 16.09 28.71
C THR A 47 11.93 17.16 29.80
N VAL A 48 11.32 16.83 30.92
CA VAL A 48 11.18 17.72 32.06
C VAL A 48 12.51 17.74 32.83
N LEU A 49 13.17 18.88 32.89
CA LEU A 49 14.46 19.09 33.58
C LEU A 49 14.27 19.50 35.05
N LYS A 50 13.19 20.21 35.33
CA LYS A 50 12.79 20.66 36.71
C LYS A 50 11.27 20.55 36.84
N ASN A 51 10.81 20.26 38.05
CA ASN A 51 9.37 20.18 38.29
C ASN A 51 8.65 21.43 37.75
N THR A 52 7.60 21.24 36.99
CA THR A 52 6.82 22.31 36.35
C THR A 52 5.39 21.86 36.11
N ASN A 53 4.62 22.61 35.29
CA ASN A 53 3.27 22.25 34.92
C ASN A 53 3.18 22.01 33.40
N LEU A 54 2.25 21.16 32.96
CA LEU A 54 1.62 21.25 31.67
C LEU A 54 0.43 22.20 31.75
N TYR A 55 0.05 22.83 30.64
CA TYR A 55 -0.92 23.88 30.55
C TYR A 55 -1.99 23.59 29.52
N ASN A 56 -3.20 24.10 29.78
CA ASN A 56 -4.25 24.26 28.78
C ASN A 56 -4.40 25.74 28.44
N ILE A 57 -4.94 26.04 27.25
CA ILE A 57 -5.34 27.42 26.90
C ILE A 57 -6.83 27.56 27.17
N LYS A 58 -7.20 28.44 28.09
CA LYS A 58 -8.59 28.82 28.40
C LYS A 58 -8.71 30.34 28.35
N ASN A 59 -9.73 30.86 27.64
CA ASN A 59 -9.98 32.30 27.50
C ASN A 59 -8.71 33.09 27.16
N ASN A 60 -7.93 32.59 26.19
CA ASN A 60 -6.63 33.14 25.73
C ASN A 60 -5.59 33.33 26.86
N LYS A 61 -5.61 32.48 27.91
CA LYS A 61 -4.63 32.43 29.00
C LYS A 61 -4.15 31.01 29.20
N LEU A 62 -2.87 30.86 29.65
CA LEU A 62 -2.34 29.57 30.09
C LEU A 62 -2.87 29.27 31.50
N VAL A 63 -3.50 28.11 31.64
CA VAL A 63 -3.99 27.59 32.90
C VAL A 63 -3.27 26.30 33.22
N ALA A 64 -2.70 26.15 34.39
CA ALA A 64 -2.05 24.93 34.84
C ALA A 64 -3.05 23.77 34.78
N ALA A 65 -2.69 22.71 34.05
CA ALA A 65 -3.51 21.53 33.85
C ALA A 65 -3.03 20.36 34.72
N ARG A 66 -1.72 20.15 34.81
CA ARG A 66 -1.12 19.02 35.53
C ARG A 66 0.32 19.34 35.95
N LYS A 67 0.68 19.02 37.18
CA LYS A 67 2.08 19.01 37.63
C LYS A 67 2.84 17.88 37.00
N VAL A 68 4.10 18.12 36.59
CA VAL A 68 5.01 17.15 36.03
C VAL A 68 6.38 17.25 36.72
N THR A 69 7.06 16.13 36.88
CA THR A 69 8.29 16.01 37.63
C THR A 69 9.49 15.80 36.73
N LYS A 70 10.68 16.15 37.23
CA LYS A 70 11.97 15.93 36.57
C LYS A 70 12.07 14.49 36.06
N GLY A 71 12.58 14.33 34.83
CA GLY A 71 12.77 13.05 34.16
C GLY A 71 11.58 12.56 33.33
N GLN A 72 10.39 13.11 33.50
CA GLN A 72 9.25 12.75 32.65
C GLN A 72 9.48 13.19 31.20
N VAL A 73 9.10 12.32 30.25
CA VAL A 73 9.23 12.56 28.82
C VAL A 73 7.86 12.50 28.16
N PHE A 74 7.56 13.48 27.33
CA PHE A 74 6.29 13.57 26.58
C PHE A 74 6.56 13.67 25.08
N ARG A 75 5.74 12.97 24.29
CA ARG A 75 5.72 13.14 22.83
C ARG A 75 5.20 14.54 22.48
N VAL A 76 5.78 15.14 21.42
CA VAL A 76 5.35 16.44 20.89
C VAL A 76 4.76 16.25 19.53
N TYR A 77 3.57 16.81 19.31
CA TYR A 77 2.79 16.71 18.07
C TYR A 77 2.63 18.04 17.35
N SER A 78 2.86 19.16 18.04
CA SER A 78 2.78 20.49 17.46
C SER A 78 3.69 21.48 18.19
N GLU A 79 4.08 22.55 17.49
CA GLU A 79 4.76 23.72 18.05
C GLU A 79 3.93 24.96 17.79
N SER A 80 3.97 25.91 18.70
CA SER A 80 3.33 27.22 18.57
C SER A 80 4.21 28.30 19.19
N SER A 81 4.25 29.48 18.59
CA SER A 81 4.94 30.66 19.11
C SER A 81 4.16 31.41 20.21
N LYS A 82 2.87 31.08 20.41
CA LYS A 82 2.03 31.69 21.42
C LYS A 82 2.61 31.54 22.83
N PHE A 83 2.40 32.52 23.69
CA PHE A 83 2.83 32.49 25.09
C PHE A 83 4.35 32.22 25.29
N GLY A 84 5.18 32.71 24.39
CA GLY A 84 6.63 32.51 24.45
C GLY A 84 7.10 31.16 23.95
N GLY A 85 6.21 30.35 23.35
CA GLY A 85 6.49 29.05 22.78
C GLY A 85 5.81 27.90 23.56
N LEU A 86 5.11 27.05 22.81
CA LEU A 86 4.39 25.90 23.34
C LEU A 86 4.70 24.65 22.52
N TYR A 87 4.81 23.53 23.19
CA TYR A 87 4.92 22.19 22.64
C TYR A 87 3.64 21.41 22.96
N GLY A 88 2.82 21.10 21.95
CA GLY A 88 1.60 20.32 22.12
C GLY A 88 1.93 18.86 22.42
N VAL A 89 1.62 18.39 23.63
CA VAL A 89 1.93 17.02 24.11
C VAL A 89 0.71 16.10 24.06
N SER A 90 -0.48 16.67 24.03
CA SER A 90 -1.74 15.97 23.75
C SER A 90 -2.79 17.00 23.30
N LYS A 91 -4.01 16.53 22.93
CA LYS A 91 -5.09 17.43 22.51
C LYS A 91 -5.39 18.49 23.58
N GLY A 92 -5.08 19.76 23.27
CA GLY A 92 -5.32 20.91 24.16
C GLY A 92 -4.36 21.05 25.34
N THR A 93 -3.34 20.19 25.46
CA THR A 93 -2.36 20.23 26.55
C THR A 93 -0.95 20.52 26.00
N TYR A 94 -0.26 21.43 26.67
CA TYR A 94 1.00 21.99 26.22
C TYR A 94 2.07 22.00 27.30
N ALA A 95 3.32 21.73 26.91
CA ALA A 95 4.50 22.13 27.69
C ALA A 95 4.95 23.51 27.22
N GLN A 96 5.13 24.47 28.15
CA GLN A 96 5.64 25.81 27.82
C GLN A 96 7.16 25.78 27.68
N LYS A 97 7.69 26.42 26.65
CA LYS A 97 9.15 26.58 26.46
C LYS A 97 9.74 27.36 27.62
N SER A 98 10.67 26.73 28.32
CA SER A 98 11.33 27.32 29.50
C SER A 98 12.63 26.54 29.82
N SER A 99 13.42 27.03 30.76
CA SER A 99 14.59 26.32 31.27
C SER A 99 14.27 25.01 32.01
N SER A 100 13.00 24.76 32.32
CA SER A 100 12.54 23.50 32.92
C SER A 100 12.21 22.40 31.90
N ILE A 101 12.23 22.73 30.58
CA ILE A 101 11.84 21.83 29.48
C ILE A 101 12.96 21.78 28.44
N LYS A 102 13.46 20.56 28.14
CA LYS A 102 14.34 20.31 27.00
C LYS A 102 13.50 19.74 25.84
N TYR A 103 13.49 20.39 24.70
CA TYR A 103 12.86 19.89 23.47
C TYR A 103 13.91 19.26 22.58
N GLU A 104 13.57 18.13 22.00
CA GLU A 104 14.37 17.43 20.99
C GLU A 104 13.47 17.10 19.79
N LYS A 105 13.88 17.56 18.61
CA LYS A 105 13.20 17.25 17.36
C LYS A 105 13.44 15.80 16.95
N ALA A 106 12.40 15.10 16.50
CA ALA A 106 12.54 13.74 16.02
C ALA A 106 13.42 13.69 14.75
N PRO A 107 14.32 12.71 14.62
CA PRO A 107 15.15 12.51 13.44
C PRO A 107 14.26 12.26 12.20
N ARG A 108 14.59 12.90 11.08
CA ARG A 108 13.79 12.84 9.86
C ARG A 108 13.69 11.43 9.27
N ASP A 109 14.78 10.68 9.30
CA ASP A 109 14.84 9.28 8.87
C ASP A 109 13.90 8.39 9.68
N LYS A 110 13.82 8.62 10.99
CA LYS A 110 12.90 7.92 11.89
C LYS A 110 11.43 8.28 11.60
N ILE A 111 11.13 9.56 11.34
CA ILE A 111 9.79 9.99 10.95
C ILE A 111 9.40 9.36 9.60
N GLN A 112 10.30 9.37 8.62
CA GLN A 112 10.06 8.76 7.31
C GLN A 112 9.86 7.24 7.43
N ALA A 113 10.54 6.58 8.38
CA ALA A 113 10.38 5.15 8.65
C ALA A 113 8.97 4.77 9.15
N LEU A 114 8.22 5.71 9.75
CA LEU A 114 6.81 5.52 10.11
C LEU A 114 5.86 5.54 8.89
N GLY A 115 6.38 5.72 7.70
CA GLY A 115 5.64 5.86 6.47
C GLY A 115 5.42 7.31 6.05
N VAL A 116 5.35 7.50 4.74
CA VAL A 116 5.11 8.81 4.12
C VAL A 116 3.62 9.04 3.89
N THR A 117 3.22 10.30 3.72
CA THR A 117 1.85 10.59 3.35
C THR A 117 1.62 10.27 1.88
N VAL A 118 0.66 9.39 1.59
CA VAL A 118 0.22 9.08 0.23
C VAL A 118 -1.20 9.63 0.05
N THR A 119 -1.35 10.54 -0.91
CA THR A 119 -2.62 11.18 -1.22
C THR A 119 -3.14 10.68 -2.56
N LYS A 120 -4.41 10.29 -2.62
CA LYS A 120 -5.09 9.95 -3.87
C LYS A 120 -5.31 11.21 -4.71
N LYS A 121 -4.87 11.17 -5.96
CA LYS A 121 -5.21 12.13 -7.01
C LYS A 121 -5.98 11.41 -8.11
N SER A 122 -6.82 12.14 -8.85
CA SER A 122 -7.56 11.60 -9.99
C SER A 122 -7.46 12.58 -11.16
N LEU A 123 -7.33 12.05 -12.38
CA LEU A 123 -7.51 12.81 -13.61
C LEU A 123 -8.96 12.74 -14.10
N ALA A 124 -9.61 11.58 -13.87
CA ALA A 124 -11.01 11.33 -14.16
C ALA A 124 -11.56 10.31 -13.15
N SER A 125 -12.84 9.98 -13.23
CA SER A 125 -13.50 8.98 -12.36
C SER A 125 -12.88 7.58 -12.49
N ASN A 126 -12.39 7.25 -13.68
CA ASN A 126 -11.76 5.96 -14.02
C ASN A 126 -10.24 5.94 -13.81
N THR A 127 -9.58 7.07 -13.52
CA THR A 127 -8.11 7.17 -13.44
C THR A 127 -7.68 7.86 -12.17
N SER A 128 -7.10 7.09 -11.24
CA SER A 128 -6.53 7.61 -9.99
C SER A 128 -5.10 7.12 -9.77
N TYR A 129 -4.28 7.97 -9.15
CA TYR A 129 -2.86 7.74 -8.93
C TYR A 129 -2.38 8.29 -7.57
N PRO A 130 -1.27 7.76 -7.01
CA PRO A 130 -0.71 8.23 -5.76
C PRO A 130 0.15 9.48 -5.94
N GLN A 131 0.08 10.40 -4.99
CA GLN A 131 1.10 11.40 -4.75
C GLN A 131 1.64 11.28 -3.33
N VAL A 132 2.95 11.40 -3.17
CA VAL A 132 3.61 11.35 -1.87
C VAL A 132 4.02 12.75 -1.40
N SER A 133 4.07 12.90 -0.08
CA SER A 133 4.61 14.09 0.56
C SER A 133 5.31 13.72 1.86
N GLY A 134 6.25 14.58 2.27
CA GLY A 134 6.99 14.39 3.51
C GLY A 134 8.31 13.63 3.35
N LEU A 135 8.76 13.32 2.11
CA LEU A 135 10.07 12.74 1.89
C LEU A 135 11.19 13.71 2.28
N ILE A 136 12.29 13.17 2.78
CA ILE A 136 13.51 13.92 3.07
C ILE A 136 14.13 14.43 1.77
N ASN A 137 14.21 13.55 0.76
CA ASN A 137 14.73 13.86 -0.56
C ASN A 137 13.64 14.51 -1.43
N LYS A 138 13.63 15.82 -1.50
CA LYS A 138 12.63 16.59 -2.28
C LYS A 138 12.73 16.42 -3.80
N PRO A 139 13.90 16.37 -4.42
CA PRO A 139 14.03 16.00 -5.83
C PRO A 139 13.43 14.64 -6.15
N PHE A 140 13.63 13.64 -5.28
CA PHE A 140 13.05 12.32 -5.45
C PHE A 140 11.51 12.34 -5.28
N GLU A 141 10.98 13.08 -4.29
CA GLU A 141 9.54 13.29 -4.11
C GLU A 141 8.90 13.86 -5.38
N ALA A 142 9.52 14.88 -5.97
CA ALA A 142 9.05 15.51 -7.21
C ALA A 142 9.11 14.54 -8.40
N SER A 143 10.19 13.77 -8.52
CA SER A 143 10.35 12.76 -9.58
C SER A 143 9.32 11.64 -9.48
N TYR A 144 9.10 11.13 -8.26
CA TYR A 144 8.06 10.13 -7.97
C TYR A 144 6.67 10.64 -8.38
N ASN A 145 6.30 11.83 -7.91
CA ASN A 145 4.99 12.42 -8.19
C ASN A 145 4.76 12.66 -9.68
N ARG A 146 5.80 13.09 -10.41
CA ARG A 146 5.76 13.26 -11.86
C ARG A 146 5.59 11.93 -12.59
N LYS A 147 6.29 10.87 -12.15
CA LYS A 147 6.18 9.53 -12.74
C LYS A 147 4.73 9.04 -12.68
N PHE A 148 4.10 9.07 -11.51
CA PHE A 148 2.72 8.57 -11.36
C PHE A 148 1.69 9.46 -12.09
N LEU A 149 1.91 10.78 -12.14
CA LEU A 149 1.08 11.65 -12.96
C LEU A 149 1.19 11.29 -14.46
N ASN A 150 2.40 10.98 -14.95
CA ASN A 150 2.60 10.61 -16.36
C ASN A 150 1.96 9.25 -16.68
N ILE A 151 2.07 8.26 -15.80
CA ILE A 151 1.39 6.96 -15.93
C ILE A 151 -0.14 7.19 -16.01
N ALA A 152 -0.69 8.03 -15.14
CA ALA A 152 -2.12 8.33 -15.15
C ALA A 152 -2.56 9.09 -16.41
N LYS A 153 -1.73 10.00 -16.93
CA LYS A 153 -2.02 10.70 -18.20
C LYS A 153 -2.04 9.74 -19.38
N GLU A 154 -1.12 8.77 -19.43
CA GLU A 154 -1.10 7.76 -20.48
C GLU A 154 -2.34 6.87 -20.41
N ALA A 155 -2.71 6.37 -19.22
CA ALA A 155 -3.95 5.61 -19.03
C ALA A 155 -5.20 6.39 -19.44
N GLN A 156 -5.25 7.70 -19.18
CA GLN A 156 -6.36 8.54 -19.61
C GLN A 156 -6.37 8.75 -21.13
N LYS A 157 -5.21 8.88 -21.75
CA LYS A 157 -5.09 8.96 -23.21
C LYS A 157 -5.59 7.68 -23.87
N GLU A 158 -5.11 6.50 -23.40
CA GLU A 158 -5.59 5.19 -23.85
C GLU A 158 -7.13 5.05 -23.69
N HIS A 159 -7.69 5.54 -22.57
CA HIS A 159 -9.14 5.55 -22.38
C HIS A 159 -9.87 6.37 -23.45
N ASN A 160 -9.37 7.56 -23.79
CA ASN A 160 -9.97 8.41 -24.79
C ASN A 160 -9.87 7.78 -26.19
N GLU A 161 -8.73 7.17 -26.52
CA GLU A 161 -8.53 6.44 -27.77
C GLU A 161 -9.52 5.28 -27.92
N LEU A 162 -9.71 4.48 -26.84
CA LEU A 162 -10.72 3.42 -26.82
C LEU A 162 -12.15 3.96 -27.00
N LYS A 163 -12.46 5.14 -26.46
CA LYS A 163 -13.76 5.77 -26.68
C LYS A 163 -13.98 6.22 -28.12
N GLU A 164 -12.98 6.70 -28.79
CA GLU A 164 -13.08 7.01 -30.23
C GLU A 164 -13.22 5.71 -31.06
N GLN A 165 -12.46 4.67 -30.75
CA GLN A 165 -12.60 3.35 -31.37
C GLN A 165 -14.03 2.79 -31.18
N GLU A 166 -14.59 2.88 -29.98
CA GLU A 166 -15.98 2.46 -29.71
C GLU A 166 -16.98 3.17 -30.63
N LYS A 167 -16.80 4.47 -30.87
CA LYS A 167 -17.70 5.24 -31.77
C LYS A 167 -17.64 4.73 -33.20
N GLU A 168 -16.43 4.43 -33.70
CA GLU A 168 -16.27 3.88 -35.06
C GLU A 168 -16.85 2.47 -35.18
N ASP A 169 -16.61 1.61 -34.21
CA ASP A 169 -17.13 0.26 -34.17
C ASP A 169 -18.65 0.23 -34.12
N ARG A 170 -19.28 1.15 -33.37
CA ARG A 170 -20.76 1.33 -33.35
C ARG A 170 -21.32 1.78 -34.69
N LYS A 171 -20.65 2.67 -35.41
CA LYS A 171 -21.06 3.06 -36.77
C LYS A 171 -21.03 1.88 -37.73
N ASN A 172 -20.10 0.98 -37.55
CA ASN A 172 -19.94 -0.24 -38.35
C ASN A 172 -20.85 -1.41 -37.88
N GLY A 173 -21.76 -1.15 -36.93
CA GLY A 173 -22.69 -2.15 -36.40
C GLY A 173 -22.07 -3.14 -35.38
N TRP A 174 -20.89 -2.86 -34.91
CA TRP A 174 -20.20 -3.73 -33.94
C TRP A 174 -19.75 -2.92 -32.73
N ALA A 175 -20.30 -3.18 -31.56
CA ALA A 175 -19.80 -2.75 -30.26
C ALA A 175 -20.60 -3.47 -29.16
N PRO A 176 -20.11 -4.60 -28.65
CA PRO A 176 -20.85 -5.45 -27.71
C PRO A 176 -20.99 -4.83 -26.32
N GLY A 177 -20.25 -3.76 -26.01
CA GLY A 177 -20.33 -3.07 -24.72
C GLY A 177 -19.54 -1.76 -24.71
N PRO A 178 -19.60 -0.99 -23.62
CA PRO A 178 -18.83 0.25 -23.50
C PRO A 178 -17.35 -0.07 -23.33
N TYR A 179 -16.50 0.43 -24.22
CA TYR A 179 -15.06 0.31 -24.11
C TYR A 179 -14.53 1.11 -22.91
N SER A 180 -13.55 0.58 -22.24
CA SER A 180 -13.03 1.20 -21.03
C SER A 180 -11.52 0.94 -20.84
N ARG A 181 -10.89 1.84 -20.15
CA ARG A 181 -9.56 1.73 -19.60
C ARG A 181 -9.59 2.37 -18.21
N ASN A 182 -9.39 1.57 -17.19
CA ASN A 182 -9.41 2.03 -15.80
C ASN A 182 -8.04 1.87 -15.16
N MET A 183 -7.70 2.79 -14.27
CA MET A 183 -6.48 2.75 -13.50
C MET A 183 -6.77 3.15 -12.06
N THR A 184 -6.46 2.27 -11.14
CA THR A 184 -6.52 2.51 -9.69
C THR A 184 -5.21 2.11 -9.04
N TYR A 185 -5.06 2.34 -7.73
CA TYR A 185 -3.88 1.88 -7.01
C TYR A 185 -4.19 1.50 -5.57
N SER A 186 -3.30 0.70 -5.01
CA SER A 186 -3.21 0.43 -3.58
C SER A 186 -1.80 0.67 -3.06
N VAL A 187 -1.66 0.81 -1.75
CA VAL A 187 -0.37 0.99 -1.06
C VAL A 187 -0.21 -0.17 -0.08
N PRO A 188 0.25 -1.35 -0.56
CA PRO A 188 0.37 -2.54 0.27
C PRO A 188 1.43 -2.43 1.38
N TYR A 189 2.42 -1.54 1.23
CA TYR A 189 3.45 -1.33 2.23
C TYR A 189 3.95 0.13 2.24
N ASN A 190 4.07 0.73 3.43
CA ASN A 190 4.53 2.10 3.60
C ASN A 190 5.10 2.28 5.02
N GLN A 191 6.25 1.66 5.28
CA GLN A 191 6.99 1.76 6.55
C GLN A 191 8.45 1.34 6.34
N ASP A 192 9.30 1.46 7.36
CA ASP A 192 10.72 1.09 7.33
C ASP A 192 11.50 1.74 6.17
N ASN A 193 11.10 2.95 5.77
CA ASN A 193 11.61 3.66 4.60
C ASN A 193 11.41 2.92 3.27
N ILE A 194 10.47 1.98 3.21
CA ILE A 194 10.04 1.31 1.99
C ILE A 194 8.62 1.71 1.66
N LEU A 195 8.38 2.02 0.40
CA LEU A 195 7.06 2.29 -0.15
C LEU A 195 6.80 1.34 -1.31
N SER A 196 5.75 0.51 -1.19
CA SER A 196 5.22 -0.28 -2.29
C SER A 196 3.90 0.29 -2.77
N VAL A 197 3.76 0.44 -4.07
CA VAL A 197 2.52 0.80 -4.75
C VAL A 197 2.20 -0.26 -5.77
N ALA A 198 0.98 -0.73 -5.79
CA ALA A 198 0.43 -1.61 -6.81
C ALA A 198 -0.63 -0.82 -7.61
N VAL A 199 -0.39 -0.62 -8.89
CA VAL A 199 -1.30 0.03 -9.83
C VAL A 199 -2.09 -1.06 -10.52
N THR A 200 -3.38 -1.11 -10.27
CA THR A 200 -4.31 -2.03 -10.91
C THR A 200 -4.89 -1.37 -12.15
N ASN A 201 -4.79 -2.06 -13.24
CA ASN A 201 -5.24 -1.64 -14.56
C ASN A 201 -6.25 -2.65 -15.09
N ASP A 202 -7.24 -2.18 -15.81
CA ASP A 202 -8.11 -3.00 -16.63
C ASP A 202 -8.50 -2.27 -17.93
N ALA A 203 -8.70 -3.03 -19.00
CA ALA A 203 -9.13 -2.51 -20.28
C ALA A 203 -10.13 -3.47 -20.95
N TYR A 204 -11.14 -2.90 -21.60
CA TYR A 204 -12.09 -3.60 -22.45
C TYR A 204 -12.26 -2.86 -23.78
N ALA A 205 -12.07 -3.56 -24.86
CA ALA A 205 -12.14 -3.05 -26.23
C ALA A 205 -13.09 -3.87 -27.12
N GLY A 206 -14.19 -4.37 -26.55
CA GLY A 206 -15.26 -5.03 -27.33
C GLY A 206 -15.06 -6.52 -27.61
N GLY A 207 -14.17 -7.21 -26.91
CA GLY A 207 -14.00 -8.66 -27.02
C GLY A 207 -14.94 -9.46 -26.12
N VAL A 208 -14.63 -10.78 -25.98
CA VAL A 208 -15.39 -11.68 -25.10
C VAL A 208 -15.21 -11.32 -23.63
N HIS A 209 -14.05 -10.78 -23.26
CA HIS A 209 -13.72 -10.29 -21.92
C HIS A 209 -12.68 -9.17 -22.00
N GLY A 210 -12.51 -8.42 -20.91
CA GLY A 210 -11.43 -7.46 -20.74
C GLY A 210 -10.12 -8.14 -20.35
N ASN A 211 -9.06 -7.33 -20.24
CA ASN A 211 -7.77 -7.73 -19.67
C ASN A 211 -7.49 -6.92 -18.42
N ALA A 212 -6.94 -7.56 -17.40
CA ALA A 212 -6.49 -6.90 -16.18
C ALA A 212 -5.01 -7.18 -15.91
N TRP A 213 -4.30 -6.19 -15.35
CA TRP A 213 -2.90 -6.37 -14.94
C TRP A 213 -2.56 -5.46 -13.77
N ILE A 214 -1.49 -5.80 -13.07
CA ILE A 214 -0.99 -5.02 -11.93
C ILE A 214 0.48 -4.69 -12.18
N ASP A 215 0.80 -3.39 -12.22
CA ASP A 215 2.16 -2.90 -12.21
C ASP A 215 2.56 -2.54 -10.79
N THR A 216 3.75 -2.94 -10.37
CA THR A 216 4.23 -2.69 -9.02
C THR A 216 5.46 -1.79 -8.99
N TYR A 217 5.48 -0.92 -8.00
CA TYR A 217 6.55 0.05 -7.81
C TYR A 217 7.01 0.01 -6.35
N ASN A 218 8.23 -0.46 -6.13
CA ASN A 218 8.82 -0.59 -4.82
C ASN A 218 10.01 0.36 -4.69
N TYR A 219 10.05 1.16 -3.64
CA TYR A 219 11.09 2.19 -3.45
C TYR A 219 11.75 2.09 -2.08
N ASP A 220 13.08 2.19 -2.07
CA ASP A 220 13.89 2.54 -0.91
C ASP A 220 13.93 4.07 -0.81
N LEU A 221 13.20 4.63 0.13
CA LEU A 221 13.01 6.07 0.29
C LEU A 221 14.25 6.79 0.84
N LEU A 222 15.14 6.07 1.54
CA LEU A 222 16.41 6.62 2.01
C LEU A 222 17.43 6.71 0.87
N LYS A 223 17.53 5.63 0.08
CA LYS A 223 18.46 5.58 -1.07
C LYS A 223 17.90 6.27 -2.30
N ALA A 224 16.62 6.70 -2.27
CA ALA A 224 15.92 7.35 -3.38
C ALA A 224 16.00 6.53 -4.69
N ARG A 225 15.79 5.20 -4.60
CA ARG A 225 15.86 4.28 -5.73
C ARG A 225 14.70 3.29 -5.73
N GLN A 226 14.40 2.77 -6.90
CA GLN A 226 13.49 1.64 -7.04
C GLN A 226 14.19 0.34 -6.58
N ILE A 227 13.42 -0.55 -5.97
CA ILE A 227 13.83 -1.89 -5.56
C ILE A 227 13.28 -2.88 -6.57
N SER A 228 14.13 -3.74 -7.10
CA SER A 228 13.76 -4.86 -7.97
C SER A 228 13.62 -6.15 -7.16
N LEU A 229 12.93 -7.14 -7.71
CA LEU A 229 12.84 -8.46 -7.09
C LEU A 229 14.23 -9.12 -6.97
N LYS A 230 15.14 -8.82 -7.90
CA LYS A 230 16.54 -9.27 -7.86
C LYS A 230 17.32 -8.71 -6.67
N ASP A 231 16.97 -7.52 -6.15
CA ASP A 231 17.61 -6.98 -4.93
C ASP A 231 17.29 -7.86 -3.70
N ILE A 232 16.18 -8.59 -3.72
CA ILE A 232 15.70 -9.46 -2.64
C ILE A 232 16.12 -10.91 -2.87
N ILE A 233 15.77 -11.45 -4.04
CA ILE A 233 16.09 -12.82 -4.47
C ILE A 233 17.35 -12.75 -5.32
N ASN A 234 18.50 -12.60 -4.67
CA ASN A 234 19.77 -12.24 -5.30
C ASN A 234 20.73 -13.41 -5.53
N ASN A 235 20.28 -14.64 -5.30
CA ASN A 235 21.03 -15.86 -5.57
C ASN A 235 20.11 -17.07 -5.83
N ASN A 236 20.69 -18.13 -6.40
CA ASN A 236 19.92 -19.32 -6.77
C ASN A 236 19.34 -20.08 -5.56
N THR A 237 19.98 -20.03 -4.40
CA THR A 237 19.44 -20.68 -3.19
C THR A 237 18.11 -20.04 -2.76
N LYS A 238 18.04 -18.71 -2.70
CA LYS A 238 16.81 -17.98 -2.40
C LYS A 238 15.76 -18.20 -3.48
N LEU A 239 16.17 -18.17 -4.75
CA LEU A 239 15.26 -18.39 -5.88
C LEU A 239 14.60 -19.78 -5.80
N ASN A 240 15.40 -20.81 -5.55
CA ASN A 240 14.89 -22.17 -5.41
C ASN A 240 13.92 -22.33 -4.24
N LYS A 241 14.21 -21.70 -3.09
CA LYS A 241 13.30 -21.71 -1.94
C LYS A 241 11.96 -21.03 -2.27
N VAL A 242 12.00 -19.88 -2.94
CA VAL A 242 10.79 -19.14 -3.38
C VAL A 242 10.00 -19.97 -4.41
N ASN A 243 10.67 -20.55 -5.39
CA ASN A 243 10.02 -21.39 -6.40
C ASN A 243 9.32 -22.61 -5.76
N ASN A 244 9.99 -23.28 -4.84
CA ASN A 244 9.40 -24.43 -4.12
C ASN A 244 8.19 -23.99 -3.28
N TYR A 245 8.28 -22.85 -2.63
CA TYR A 245 7.16 -22.29 -1.86
C TYR A 245 5.94 -22.02 -2.76
N ILE A 246 6.13 -21.32 -3.87
CA ILE A 246 5.05 -21.00 -4.83
C ILE A 246 4.45 -22.29 -5.40
N ARG A 247 5.26 -23.26 -5.81
CA ARG A 247 4.79 -24.55 -6.33
C ARG A 247 3.92 -25.29 -5.33
N ASN A 248 4.35 -25.34 -4.06
CA ASN A 248 3.58 -25.98 -2.99
C ASN A 248 2.25 -25.25 -2.73
N GLU A 249 2.25 -23.92 -2.78
CA GLU A 249 1.03 -23.10 -2.67
C GLU A 249 0.07 -23.35 -3.84
N MET A 250 0.56 -23.45 -5.07
CA MET A 250 -0.27 -23.82 -6.24
C MET A 250 -0.93 -25.20 -6.04
N ILE A 251 -0.16 -26.20 -5.61
CA ILE A 251 -0.67 -27.54 -5.31
C ILE A 251 -1.74 -27.49 -4.21
N ALA A 252 -1.46 -26.74 -3.13
CA ALA A 252 -2.38 -26.60 -2.02
C ALA A 252 -3.70 -25.91 -2.42
N ARG A 253 -3.61 -24.88 -3.27
CA ARG A 253 -4.78 -24.17 -3.79
C ARG A 253 -5.56 -25.03 -4.80
N ASN A 254 -4.90 -25.86 -5.62
CA ASN A 254 -5.56 -26.81 -6.52
C ASN A 254 -6.41 -27.85 -5.75
N LYS A 255 -5.93 -28.31 -4.59
CA LYS A 255 -6.72 -29.18 -3.70
C LYS A 255 -8.00 -28.51 -3.17
N LYS A 256 -8.09 -27.17 -3.26
CA LYS A 256 -9.25 -26.36 -2.84
C LYS A 256 -10.08 -25.86 -4.04
N GLY A 257 -9.82 -26.38 -5.24
CA GLY A 257 -10.59 -26.07 -6.44
C GLY A 257 -9.98 -25.01 -7.36
N ALA A 258 -8.79 -24.46 -7.08
CA ALA A 258 -8.07 -23.65 -8.06
C ALA A 258 -7.57 -24.54 -9.23
N GLN A 259 -7.22 -23.91 -10.36
CA GLN A 259 -6.82 -24.61 -11.58
C GLN A 259 -5.44 -24.14 -12.04
N PHE A 260 -4.44 -24.17 -11.13
CA PHE A 260 -3.07 -23.83 -11.50
C PHE A 260 -2.39 -24.90 -12.35
N TRP A 261 -1.68 -24.49 -13.36
CA TRP A 261 -0.87 -25.34 -14.23
C TRP A 261 0.54 -25.52 -13.63
N VAL A 262 0.61 -26.27 -12.53
CA VAL A 262 1.82 -26.40 -11.69
C VAL A 262 3.06 -26.84 -12.49
N ASN A 263 2.88 -27.69 -13.51
CA ASN A 263 3.97 -28.20 -14.34
C ASN A 263 4.53 -27.14 -15.30
N GLU A 264 3.78 -26.09 -15.58
CA GLU A 264 4.21 -24.98 -16.43
C GLU A 264 5.03 -23.95 -15.64
N PHE A 265 4.82 -23.84 -14.33
CA PHE A 265 5.61 -22.99 -13.48
C PHE A 265 7.05 -23.51 -13.37
N LYS A 266 7.97 -22.87 -14.05
CA LYS A 266 9.41 -23.24 -14.02
C LYS A 266 10.16 -22.50 -12.93
N SER A 267 10.06 -21.17 -12.91
CA SER A 267 10.76 -20.29 -11.98
C SER A 267 10.16 -18.89 -11.99
N VAL A 268 10.27 -18.21 -10.88
CA VAL A 268 10.08 -16.76 -10.80
C VAL A 268 11.11 -16.06 -11.69
N ASN A 269 10.66 -15.12 -12.50
CA ASN A 269 11.53 -14.24 -13.27
C ASN A 269 11.86 -12.98 -12.44
N VAL A 270 13.00 -13.00 -11.76
CA VAL A 270 13.41 -11.91 -10.86
C VAL A 270 13.64 -10.55 -11.56
N LYS A 271 13.62 -10.51 -12.90
CA LYS A 271 13.76 -9.29 -13.70
C LYS A 271 12.41 -8.64 -14.00
N ASP A 272 11.40 -9.47 -14.30
CA ASP A 272 10.16 -9.01 -14.92
C ASP A 272 8.92 -9.24 -14.06
N ASP A 273 8.92 -10.27 -13.16
CA ASP A 273 7.76 -10.56 -12.33
C ASP A 273 7.46 -9.42 -11.36
N GLN A 274 6.17 -9.10 -11.26
CA GLN A 274 5.66 -8.05 -10.40
C GLN A 274 5.65 -8.50 -8.94
N PHE A 275 6.02 -7.61 -8.03
CA PHE A 275 5.96 -7.88 -6.60
C PHE A 275 5.73 -6.62 -5.78
N TYR A 276 5.25 -6.80 -4.55
CA TYR A 276 5.22 -5.74 -3.56
C TYR A 276 5.61 -6.26 -2.17
N TYR A 277 6.06 -5.37 -1.30
CA TYR A 277 6.32 -5.70 0.09
C TYR A 277 5.03 -5.88 0.87
N THR A 278 5.07 -6.78 1.85
CA THR A 278 4.03 -6.99 2.85
C THR A 278 4.65 -6.93 4.25
N SER A 279 3.83 -6.87 5.30
CA SER A 279 4.32 -6.89 6.69
C SER A 279 5.11 -8.16 7.04
N SER A 280 4.86 -9.28 6.36
CA SER A 280 5.52 -10.58 6.62
C SER A 280 6.63 -10.93 5.63
N GLY A 281 6.74 -10.23 4.50
CA GLY A 281 7.70 -10.53 3.45
C GLY A 281 7.37 -9.83 2.14
N ILE A 282 7.20 -10.59 1.05
CA ILE A 282 6.81 -10.07 -0.26
C ILE A 282 5.60 -10.82 -0.81
N ALA A 283 4.92 -10.20 -1.76
CA ALA A 283 3.90 -10.86 -2.58
C ALA A 283 4.34 -10.80 -4.05
N ILE A 284 4.43 -11.93 -4.72
CA ILE A 284 4.72 -12.03 -6.15
C ILE A 284 3.39 -12.19 -6.88
N ILE A 285 3.25 -11.49 -8.01
CA ILE A 285 2.03 -11.43 -8.81
C ILE A 285 2.29 -12.08 -10.14
N PHE A 286 1.36 -12.94 -10.56
CA PHE A 286 1.29 -13.50 -11.91
C PHE A 286 0.01 -13.03 -12.59
N GLY A 287 0.09 -12.74 -13.87
CA GLY A 287 -1.00 -12.21 -14.67
C GLY A 287 -2.10 -13.22 -14.96
N GLU A 288 -3.13 -12.76 -15.65
CA GLU A 288 -4.15 -13.62 -16.22
C GLU A 288 -3.51 -14.58 -17.24
N TYR A 289 -3.95 -15.83 -17.29
CA TYR A 289 -3.43 -16.91 -18.13
C TYR A 289 -1.98 -17.34 -17.87
N GLU A 290 -1.24 -16.70 -16.95
CA GLU A 290 0.19 -17.00 -16.79
C GLU A 290 0.44 -18.41 -16.23
N TYR A 291 -0.33 -18.84 -15.24
CA TYR A 291 -0.23 -20.21 -14.70
C TYR A 291 -1.60 -20.81 -14.38
N GLY A 292 -2.63 -20.43 -15.09
CA GLY A 292 -3.99 -20.92 -14.91
C GLY A 292 -4.98 -20.32 -15.93
N PRO A 293 -6.22 -20.81 -16.01
CA PRO A 293 -7.23 -20.25 -16.91
C PRO A 293 -7.63 -18.83 -16.49
N TYR A 294 -8.20 -18.07 -17.44
CA TYR A 294 -8.70 -16.71 -17.21
C TYR A 294 -9.60 -16.60 -15.99
N SER A 295 -10.44 -17.61 -15.73
CA SER A 295 -11.35 -17.66 -14.58
C SER A 295 -10.65 -17.58 -13.21
N ASN A 296 -9.36 -17.88 -13.14
CA ASN A 296 -8.57 -17.71 -11.93
C ASN A 296 -8.18 -16.24 -11.69
N GLY A 297 -8.19 -15.38 -12.73
CA GLY A 297 -7.76 -13.98 -12.67
C GLY A 297 -6.27 -13.80 -12.39
N ILE A 298 -5.91 -12.66 -11.84
CA ILE A 298 -4.53 -12.34 -11.42
C ILE A 298 -4.21 -13.09 -10.12
N HIS A 299 -3.04 -13.71 -10.07
CA HIS A 299 -2.62 -14.53 -8.94
C HIS A 299 -1.59 -13.82 -8.08
N THR A 300 -1.79 -13.85 -6.77
CA THR A 300 -0.84 -13.32 -5.80
C THR A 300 -0.40 -14.40 -4.82
N PHE A 301 0.93 -14.57 -4.70
CA PHE A 301 1.58 -15.48 -3.76
C PHE A 301 2.32 -14.68 -2.70
N LYS A 302 1.80 -14.67 -1.48
CA LYS A 302 2.43 -14.03 -0.32
C LYS A 302 3.50 -14.95 0.24
N ILE A 303 4.75 -14.52 0.21
CA ILE A 303 5.93 -15.30 0.59
C ILE A 303 6.52 -14.68 1.87
N PRO A 304 6.47 -15.41 3.00
CA PRO A 304 7.08 -14.96 4.24
C PRO A 304 8.59 -14.73 4.07
N SER A 305 9.13 -13.72 4.74
CA SER A 305 10.56 -13.40 4.66
C SER A 305 11.47 -14.55 5.14
N SER A 306 10.98 -15.42 6.01
CA SER A 306 11.69 -16.62 6.46
C SER A 306 12.00 -17.63 5.33
N VAL A 307 11.29 -17.54 4.18
CA VAL A 307 11.54 -18.41 3.02
C VAL A 307 12.82 -18.01 2.30
N TYR A 308 13.13 -16.72 2.20
CA TYR A 308 14.22 -16.19 1.38
C TYR A 308 15.29 -15.39 2.15
N LYS A 309 15.20 -15.28 3.47
CA LYS A 309 16.27 -14.71 4.35
C LYS A 309 17.35 -15.69 4.68
#